data_4ffb04f5118d002e1a81d3837579b545
#
_entry.id   4ffb04f5118d002e1a81d3837579b545
#
_cell.length_a   1.000
_cell.length_b   1.000
_cell.length_c   1.000
_cell.angle_alpha   90.00
_cell.angle_beta   90.00
_cell.angle_gamma   90.00
#
_symmetry.space_group_name_H-M   'P 1'
#
loop_
_entity.id
_entity.type
_entity.pdbx_description
1 polymer ?
#
loop_
_entity_poly.entity_id
_entity_poly.type
_entity_poly.pdbx_seq_one_letter_code
_entity_poly.pdbx_strand_id
1 'polypeptide(L)'
;MGAYNVVRFRVKPGCEQRFIDAHKKARPAFKGFRGGALVKTGERDFCFVGEWSGLQKLAGARPIMIGLLDGMREYLEDLGNGLGVTDPVSGEVVVTLKASKRPPPKKAKRKKARK
;
A
#
# COMPACT_ATOMS: atom_id res chain seq x y z
N MET A 1 -9.60 -14.86 9.72
CA MET A 1 -8.24 -14.37 9.43
C MET A 1 -8.32 -13.13 8.56
N GLY A 2 -7.42 -12.21 8.76
CA GLY A 2 -7.38 -11.01 7.95
C GLY A 2 -6.77 -11.23 6.58
N ALA A 3 -6.73 -10.17 5.81
CA ALA A 3 -6.14 -10.18 4.49
C ALA A 3 -5.39 -8.88 4.25
N TYR A 4 -4.47 -8.90 3.30
CA TYR A 4 -3.75 -7.71 2.89
C TYR A 4 -3.83 -7.57 1.38
N ASN A 5 -3.85 -6.33 0.91
CA ASN A 5 -3.56 -6.07 -0.49
C ASN A 5 -2.37 -5.14 -0.58
N VAL A 6 -1.57 -5.34 -1.61
CA VAL A 6 -0.38 -4.55 -1.87
C VAL A 6 -0.45 -4.14 -3.33
N VAL A 7 -0.34 -2.84 -3.61
CA VAL A 7 -0.48 -2.34 -4.97
C VAL A 7 0.71 -1.45 -5.28
N ARG A 8 1.46 -1.80 -6.32
CA ARG A 8 2.60 -1.03 -6.77
C ARG A 8 2.20 0.00 -7.82
N PHE A 9 2.83 1.17 -7.75
CA PHE A 9 2.60 2.27 -8.69
C PHE A 9 3.92 2.91 -9.07
N ARG A 10 3.97 3.46 -10.29
CA ARG A 10 5.05 4.38 -10.67
C ARG A 10 4.40 5.69 -11.08
N VAL A 11 4.84 6.78 -10.47
CA VAL A 11 4.25 8.09 -10.68
C VAL A 11 5.02 8.82 -11.77
N LYS A 12 4.30 9.57 -12.61
CA LYS A 12 4.93 10.38 -13.64
C LYS A 12 5.83 11.44 -13.02
N PRO A 13 6.90 11.82 -13.70
CA PRO A 13 7.78 12.86 -13.17
C PRO A 13 7.01 14.13 -12.83
N GLY A 14 7.26 14.67 -11.66
CA GLY A 14 6.61 15.89 -11.22
C GLY A 14 5.24 15.71 -10.60
N CYS A 15 4.70 14.48 -10.57
CA CYS A 15 3.37 14.23 -10.01
C CYS A 15 3.43 13.59 -8.63
N GLU A 16 4.62 13.45 -8.07
CA GLU A 16 4.79 12.72 -6.80
C GLU A 16 3.96 13.33 -5.68
N GLN A 17 4.05 14.64 -5.51
CA GLN A 17 3.33 15.27 -4.41
C GLN A 17 1.81 15.22 -4.60
N ARG A 18 1.35 15.35 -5.84
CA ARG A 18 -0.09 15.25 -6.12
C ARG A 18 -0.62 13.88 -5.78
N PHE A 19 0.17 12.84 -6.07
CA PHE A 19 -0.21 11.48 -5.78
C PHE A 19 -0.28 11.26 -4.26
N ILE A 20 0.69 11.76 -3.52
CA ILE A 20 0.69 11.67 -2.06
C ILE A 20 -0.50 12.41 -1.49
N ASP A 21 -0.75 13.63 -1.98
CA ASP A 21 -1.84 14.45 -1.47
C ASP A 21 -3.20 13.81 -1.74
N ALA A 22 -3.35 13.17 -2.89
CA ALA A 22 -4.59 12.47 -3.20
C ALA A 22 -4.87 11.37 -2.17
N HIS A 23 -3.83 10.67 -1.71
CA HIS A 23 -4.00 9.67 -0.66
C HIS A 23 -4.32 10.29 0.69
N LYS A 24 -3.70 11.43 1.00
CA LYS A 24 -3.99 12.13 2.26
C LYS A 24 -5.44 12.54 2.36
N LYS A 25 -6.02 12.94 1.24
CA LYS A 25 -7.41 13.38 1.21
C LYS A 25 -8.40 12.23 1.19
N ALA A 26 -7.96 11.06 0.77
CA ALA A 26 -8.84 9.92 0.67
C ALA A 26 -9.31 9.51 2.08
N ARG A 27 -10.60 9.25 2.18
CA ARG A 27 -11.20 8.77 3.42
C ARG A 27 -12.00 7.53 3.08
N PRO A 28 -11.32 6.42 2.79
CA PRO A 28 -12.04 5.24 2.35
C PRO A 28 -12.92 4.70 3.46
N ALA A 29 -14.19 4.53 3.13
CA ALA A 29 -15.15 3.97 4.08
C ALA A 29 -15.49 2.56 3.62
N PHE A 30 -14.49 1.74 3.38
CA PHE A 30 -14.71 0.37 2.95
C PHE A 30 -15.09 -0.50 4.13
N LYS A 31 -16.12 -1.31 3.91
CA LYS A 31 -16.49 -2.29 4.92
C LYS A 31 -15.35 -3.29 5.08
N GLY A 32 -14.91 -3.49 6.30
CA GLY A 32 -13.83 -4.43 6.59
C GLY A 32 -12.42 -3.88 6.43
N PHE A 33 -12.28 -2.65 6.01
CA PHE A 33 -10.95 -2.03 5.89
C PHE A 33 -10.45 -1.64 7.28
N ARG A 34 -9.24 -2.09 7.60
CA ARG A 34 -8.65 -1.84 8.92
C ARG A 34 -7.57 -0.78 8.92
N GLY A 35 -7.20 -0.30 7.74
CA GLY A 35 -6.20 0.73 7.63
C GLY A 35 -5.15 0.35 6.61
N GLY A 36 -4.27 1.30 6.33
CA GLY A 36 -3.22 1.05 5.36
C GLY A 36 -2.21 2.16 5.36
N ALA A 37 -1.25 2.04 4.45
CA ALA A 37 -0.20 3.01 4.31
C ALA A 37 0.22 3.11 2.85
N LEU A 38 0.63 4.31 2.46
CA LEU A 38 1.29 4.50 1.17
C LEU A 38 2.77 4.61 1.46
N VAL A 39 3.56 3.70 0.91
CA VAL A 39 4.98 3.58 1.18
C VAL A 39 5.74 4.04 -0.06
N LYS A 40 6.72 4.91 0.12
CA LYS A 40 7.56 5.35 -0.98
C LYS A 40 8.75 4.40 -1.07
N THR A 41 8.86 3.69 -2.19
CA THR A 41 9.89 2.68 -2.38
C THR A 41 11.02 3.15 -3.29
N GLY A 42 10.82 4.26 -3.98
CA GLY A 42 11.82 4.86 -4.84
C GLY A 42 11.43 6.29 -5.11
N GLU A 43 12.18 6.98 -5.96
CA GLU A 43 11.91 8.38 -6.20
C GLU A 43 10.51 8.61 -6.75
N ARG A 44 10.06 7.76 -7.65
CA ARG A 44 8.73 7.84 -8.23
C ARG A 44 7.94 6.56 -8.02
N ASP A 45 8.44 5.64 -7.20
CA ASP A 45 7.80 4.36 -6.97
C ASP A 45 7.13 4.35 -5.62
N PHE A 46 5.92 3.84 -5.59
CA PHE A 46 5.11 3.80 -4.37
C PHE A 46 4.41 2.46 -4.27
N CYS A 47 4.05 2.12 -3.06
CA CYS A 47 3.34 0.87 -2.77
C CYS A 47 2.26 1.18 -1.74
N PHE A 48 1.02 0.83 -2.05
CA PHE A 48 -0.06 0.92 -1.08
C PHE A 48 -0.21 -0.43 -0.40
N VAL A 49 -0.28 -0.43 0.92
CA VAL A 49 -0.49 -1.65 1.70
C VAL A 49 -1.76 -1.46 2.51
N GLY A 50 -2.75 -2.30 2.29
CA GLY A 50 -4.01 -2.23 3.00
C GLY A 50 -4.26 -3.48 3.82
N GLU A 51 -4.80 -3.30 5.01
CA GLU A 51 -5.16 -4.40 5.89
C GLU A 51 -6.68 -4.51 5.96
N TRP A 52 -7.19 -5.72 5.88
CA TRP A 52 -8.63 -5.99 5.78
C TRP A 52 -9.02 -7.08 6.77
N SER A 53 -10.29 -7.07 7.19
CA SER A 53 -10.79 -8.08 8.11
C SER A 53 -10.89 -9.47 7.46
N GLY A 54 -10.91 -9.54 6.14
CA GLY A 54 -10.94 -10.80 5.43
C GLY A 54 -10.86 -10.58 3.93
N LEU A 55 -10.54 -11.64 3.21
CA LEU A 55 -10.37 -11.57 1.77
C LEU A 55 -11.67 -11.21 1.06
N GLN A 56 -12.81 -11.65 1.59
CA GLN A 56 -14.10 -11.33 0.99
C GLN A 56 -14.40 -9.83 1.07
N LYS A 57 -14.01 -9.20 2.17
CA LYS A 57 -14.21 -7.76 2.30
C LYS A 57 -13.35 -6.99 1.31
N LEU A 58 -12.12 -7.45 1.14
CA LEU A 58 -11.23 -6.87 0.14
C LEU A 58 -11.83 -6.99 -1.26
N ALA A 59 -12.29 -8.17 -1.61
CA ALA A 59 -12.89 -8.40 -2.93
C ALA A 59 -14.13 -7.53 -3.14
N GLY A 60 -14.94 -7.39 -2.10
CA GLY A 60 -16.16 -6.57 -2.20
C GLY A 60 -15.89 -5.08 -2.33
N ALA A 61 -14.70 -4.63 -1.92
CA ALA A 61 -14.34 -3.22 -2.01
C ALA A 61 -13.73 -2.84 -3.35
N ARG A 62 -13.44 -3.80 -4.22
CA ARG A 62 -12.77 -3.52 -5.49
C ARG A 62 -13.42 -2.44 -6.34
N PRO A 63 -14.74 -2.43 -6.53
CA PRO A 63 -15.32 -1.37 -7.35
C PRO A 63 -15.03 0.02 -6.82
N ILE A 64 -15.06 0.18 -5.48
CA ILE A 64 -14.78 1.48 -4.87
C ILE A 64 -13.30 1.82 -5.03
N MET A 65 -12.42 0.83 -4.87
CA MET A 65 -10.99 1.04 -5.04
C MET A 65 -10.64 1.45 -6.46
N ILE A 66 -11.31 0.83 -7.45
CA ILE A 66 -11.11 1.20 -8.84
C ILE A 66 -11.55 2.64 -9.07
N GLY A 67 -12.66 3.06 -8.47
CA GLY A 67 -13.12 4.44 -8.58
C GLY A 67 -12.12 5.43 -8.00
N LEU A 68 -11.50 5.09 -6.87
CA LEU A 68 -10.47 5.96 -6.31
C LEU A 68 -9.24 6.00 -7.20
N LEU A 69 -8.86 4.86 -7.78
CA LEU A 69 -7.74 4.79 -8.69
C LEU A 69 -8.00 5.64 -9.93
N ASP A 70 -9.23 5.64 -10.45
CA ASP A 70 -9.56 6.41 -11.64
C ASP A 70 -9.27 7.89 -11.44
N GLY A 71 -9.43 8.39 -10.22
CA GLY A 71 -9.12 9.78 -9.90
C GLY A 71 -7.63 10.09 -9.87
N MET A 72 -6.79 9.07 -9.91
CA MET A 72 -5.35 9.23 -9.83
C MET A 72 -4.60 8.74 -11.07
N ARG A 73 -5.29 8.15 -12.03
CA ARG A 73 -4.63 7.55 -13.20
C ARG A 73 -3.76 8.53 -13.97
N GLU A 74 -4.16 9.78 -14.00
CA GLU A 74 -3.41 10.77 -14.77
C GLU A 74 -2.01 11.00 -14.19
N TYR A 75 -1.78 10.64 -12.93
CA TYR A 75 -0.48 10.78 -12.30
C TYR A 75 0.42 9.57 -12.49
N LEU A 76 -0.09 8.48 -13.07
CA LEU A 76 0.59 7.19 -13.05
C LEU A 76 1.13 6.80 -14.41
N GLU A 77 2.27 6.11 -14.40
CA GLU A 77 2.88 5.56 -15.60
C GLU A 77 2.51 4.09 -15.75
N ASP A 78 2.48 3.63 -16.99
CA ASP A 78 2.32 2.22 -17.27
C ASP A 78 3.55 1.46 -16.77
N LEU A 79 3.33 0.38 -16.06
CA LEU A 79 4.41 -0.41 -15.48
C LEU A 79 5.05 -1.39 -16.47
N GLY A 80 4.43 -1.55 -17.64
CA GLY A 80 4.94 -2.45 -18.66
C GLY A 80 4.44 -3.87 -18.45
N ASN A 81 4.80 -4.74 -19.37
CA ASN A 81 4.49 -6.18 -19.30
C ASN A 81 3.00 -6.47 -19.17
N GLY A 82 2.17 -5.59 -19.69
CA GLY A 82 0.73 -5.79 -19.64
C GLY A 82 0.08 -5.47 -18.31
N LEU A 83 0.82 -4.89 -17.36
CA LEU A 83 0.29 -4.60 -16.03
C LEU A 83 -0.62 -3.39 -15.99
N GLY A 84 -0.41 -2.43 -16.91
CA GLY A 84 -1.12 -1.15 -16.83
C GLY A 84 -0.50 -0.26 -15.77
N VAL A 85 -1.31 0.53 -15.08
CA VAL A 85 -0.78 1.50 -14.11
C VAL A 85 -0.68 0.97 -12.68
N THR A 86 -1.10 -0.27 -12.43
CA THR A 86 -1.00 -0.88 -11.10
C THR A 86 -0.52 -2.30 -11.20
N ASP A 87 0.12 -2.75 -10.13
CA ASP A 87 0.55 -4.13 -9.99
C ASP A 87 0.06 -4.62 -8.64
N PRO A 88 -1.19 -5.11 -8.55
CA PRO A 88 -1.77 -5.51 -7.28
C PRO A 88 -1.55 -6.98 -6.97
N VAL A 89 -1.35 -7.25 -5.68
CA VAL A 89 -1.41 -8.62 -5.16
C VAL A 89 -2.22 -8.59 -3.88
N SER A 90 -2.87 -9.68 -3.56
CA SER A 90 -3.65 -9.77 -2.33
C SER A 90 -3.69 -11.21 -1.87
N GLY A 91 -3.95 -11.39 -0.58
CA GLY A 91 -4.04 -12.74 -0.04
C GLY A 91 -4.45 -12.71 1.42
N GLU A 92 -4.75 -13.90 1.92
CA GLU A 92 -5.10 -14.08 3.32
C GLU A 92 -3.87 -14.15 4.19
N VAL A 93 -4.01 -13.63 5.40
CA VAL A 93 -2.98 -13.77 6.42
C VAL A 93 -2.96 -15.22 6.89
N VAL A 94 -1.82 -15.88 6.74
CA VAL A 94 -1.67 -17.25 7.20
C VAL A 94 -0.84 -17.35 8.47
N VAL A 95 -0.03 -16.32 8.76
CA VAL A 95 0.77 -16.22 9.97
C VAL A 95 0.87 -14.76 10.34
N THR A 96 0.64 -14.45 11.61
CA THR A 96 0.87 -13.10 12.11
C THR A 96 2.15 -13.11 12.92
N LEU A 97 3.07 -12.24 12.57
CA LEU A 97 4.33 -12.10 13.30
C LEU A 97 4.20 -10.96 14.27
N LYS A 98 4.43 -11.24 15.53
CA LYS A 98 4.37 -10.23 16.56
C LYS A 98 5.76 -9.74 16.87
N ALA A 99 5.88 -8.45 17.09
CA ALA A 99 7.15 -7.91 17.54
C ALA A 99 7.47 -8.46 18.91
N SER A 100 8.77 -8.66 19.16
CA SER A 100 9.22 -9.08 20.47
C SER A 100 8.93 -7.99 21.50
N LYS A 101 8.51 -8.38 22.69
CA LYS A 101 8.31 -7.42 23.77
C LYS A 101 9.61 -6.96 24.38
N ARG A 102 10.67 -7.74 24.18
CA ARG A 102 11.98 -7.32 24.65
C ARG A 102 12.57 -6.35 23.66
N PRO A 103 13.17 -5.28 24.13
CA PRO A 103 13.87 -4.40 23.20
C PRO A 103 15.02 -5.19 22.58
N PRO A 104 15.37 -4.90 21.31
CA PRO A 104 16.49 -5.56 20.69
C PRO A 104 17.78 -5.20 21.41
N PRO A 105 18.82 -6.06 21.33
CA PRO A 105 20.11 -5.72 21.92
C PRO A 105 20.61 -4.40 21.36
N LYS A 106 21.23 -3.60 22.21
CA LYS A 106 21.71 -2.30 21.77
C LYS A 106 22.65 -2.37 20.60
N LYS A 107 23.38 -3.44 20.50
CA LYS A 107 24.27 -3.60 19.37
C LYS A 107 23.56 -3.71 18.07
N ALA A 108 22.35 -4.08 18.11
CA ALA A 108 21.60 -4.25 16.89
C ALA A 108 21.12 -2.95 16.31
N LYS A 109 21.37 -1.87 17.02
CA LYS A 109 20.85 -0.66 16.56
C LYS A 109 21.65 0.09 15.70
N ARG A 110 22.11 -0.04 16.10
CA ARG A 110 22.39 0.68 15.77
C ARG A 110 22.34 0.92 14.65
N LYS A 111 22.56 0.87 14.78
CA LYS A 111 22.40 0.97 14.40
C LYS A 111 21.90 1.46 13.52
N LYS A 112 22.51 1.68 13.68
CA LYS A 112 22.06 2.05 13.43
C LYS A 112 21.69 2.48 12.48
N ALA A 113 22.43 2.47 12.56
CA ALA A 113 22.13 2.69 12.29
C ALA A 113 21.94 2.87 11.27
N ARG A 114 22.46 2.94 11.42
CA ARG A 114 22.31 2.77 11.29
C ARG A 114 21.89 2.98 10.51
N LYS A 115 22.62 3.09 10.54
CA LYS A 115 22.48 2.90 10.64
C LYS A 115 22.19 2.93 10.31
#